data_159196e1ad5a5f7249b74fe62245b2e8
#
_entry.id   159196e1ad5a5f7249b74fe62245b2e8
#
_cell.length_a   1.000
_cell.length_b   1.000
_cell.length_c   1.000
_cell.angle_alpha   90.00
_cell.angle_beta   90.00
_cell.angle_gamma   90.00
#
_symmetry.space_group_name_H-M   'P 1'
#
loop_
_entity.id
_entity.type
_entity.pdbx_description
1 polymer ?
#
loop_
_entity_poly.entity_id
_entity_poly.type
_entity_poly.pdbx_seq_one_letter_code
_entity_poly.pdbx_strand_id
1 'polypeptide(L)'
;MILPLLQNTGCACEERIFTVLERARNEKSEVEINLTDVFQILVSKWIYIIIAGLIVALSVGAVTHFFIKKKYTAYTSMYIYTNATKDQTGTISNSELVAADNLIMTYQSIVKSNRVLSVIEKHFNEDHPEYADRNITATTISKATSVSVPTGTKLIRVDVKTGDRLLSADIANTFAKYAPEEIVNITKAGGVEIVDYAVVPNSASSPNLTRNVILGFAVGIVLSAAFFLLRAFLDTTIYTSEEVSKVTQCPVIGTIPMIVIGGEEIKTWEVSLREEISNE
;
A
#
# COMPACT_ATOMS: atom_id res chain seq x y z
N MET A 1 76.94 -43.35 -8.90
CA MET A 1 76.38 -42.52 -9.98
C MET A 1 74.92 -42.89 -10.12
N ILE A 2 74.09 -42.63 -9.07
CA ILE A 2 72.65 -42.73 -9.08
C ILE A 2 72.14 -41.81 -7.99
N LEU A 3 72.09 -40.52 -8.31
CA LEU A 3 71.29 -39.55 -7.56
C LEU A 3 71.14 -38.31 -8.45
N PRO A 4 70.14 -38.18 -9.25
CA PRO A 4 69.20 -37.09 -9.18
C PRO A 4 67.83 -37.44 -9.82
N LEU A 5 66.93 -38.15 -9.19
CA LEU A 5 65.58 -38.41 -9.68
C LEU A 5 64.46 -38.27 -8.60
N LEU A 6 64.80 -37.74 -7.45
CA LEU A 6 63.80 -37.61 -6.35
C LEU A 6 63.47 -36.15 -5.98
N GLN A 7 63.83 -35.18 -6.79
CA GLN A 7 63.66 -33.76 -6.44
C GLN A 7 62.56 -33.02 -7.26
N ASN A 8 61.81 -33.72 -8.09
CA ASN A 8 60.83 -33.04 -8.96
C ASN A 8 59.38 -33.50 -8.85
N THR A 9 58.98 -34.24 -7.82
CA THR A 9 57.62 -34.69 -7.62
C THR A 9 56.86 -33.94 -6.51
N GLY A 10 57.55 -33.14 -5.69
CA GLY A 10 56.91 -32.36 -4.61
C GLY A 10 56.29 -31.03 -5.07
N CYS A 11 56.91 -30.39 -6.08
CA CYS A 11 56.49 -29.04 -6.47
C CYS A 11 55.21 -28.99 -7.32
N ALA A 12 54.93 -30.02 -8.08
CA ALA A 12 53.73 -30.03 -8.95
C ALA A 12 52.40 -30.26 -8.19
N CYS A 13 52.46 -30.84 -7.01
CA CYS A 13 51.27 -31.04 -6.17
C CYS A 13 50.94 -29.78 -5.37
N GLU A 14 51.96 -29.04 -4.95
CA GLU A 14 51.78 -27.81 -4.17
C GLU A 14 51.26 -26.66 -5.05
N GLU A 15 51.75 -26.54 -6.28
CA GLU A 15 51.22 -25.55 -7.27
C GLU A 15 49.75 -25.86 -7.65
N ARG A 16 49.43 -27.14 -7.79
CA ARG A 16 48.01 -27.53 -8.08
C ARG A 16 47.07 -27.23 -6.91
N ILE A 17 47.51 -27.44 -5.69
CA ILE A 17 46.74 -27.13 -4.50
C ILE A 17 46.54 -25.61 -4.37
N PHE A 18 47.60 -24.81 -4.66
CA PHE A 18 47.53 -23.37 -4.62
C PHE A 18 46.63 -22.77 -5.72
N THR A 19 46.68 -23.30 -6.92
CA THR A 19 45.80 -22.89 -8.02
C THR A 19 44.36 -23.31 -7.79
N VAL A 20 44.10 -24.44 -7.13
CA VAL A 20 42.74 -24.89 -6.76
C VAL A 20 42.17 -24.00 -5.64
N LEU A 21 43.00 -23.62 -4.66
CA LEU A 21 42.62 -22.73 -3.57
C LEU A 21 42.41 -21.27 -4.06
N GLU A 22 43.19 -20.80 -5.01
CA GLU A 22 42.99 -19.46 -5.62
C GLU A 22 41.74 -19.48 -6.51
N ARG A 23 41.46 -20.55 -7.23
CA ARG A 23 40.27 -20.68 -8.03
C ARG A 23 39.00 -20.79 -7.15
N ALA A 24 39.08 -21.51 -6.02
CA ALA A 24 38.02 -21.57 -5.02
C ALA A 24 37.81 -20.21 -4.28
N ARG A 25 38.85 -19.39 -4.16
CA ARG A 25 38.74 -18.04 -3.58
C ARG A 25 38.16 -17.03 -4.59
N ASN A 26 38.39 -17.18 -5.88
CA ASN A 26 37.90 -16.28 -6.93
C ASN A 26 36.53 -16.68 -7.49
N GLU A 27 36.10 -17.91 -7.34
CA GLU A 27 34.69 -18.26 -7.43
C GLU A 27 33.96 -17.77 -6.14
N LYS A 28 33.89 -16.44 -5.96
CA LYS A 28 32.74 -15.87 -5.30
C LYS A 28 31.56 -16.46 -6.04
N SER A 29 30.87 -17.38 -5.39
CA SER A 29 29.59 -17.89 -5.84
C SER A 29 28.74 -16.66 -6.21
N GLU A 30 28.71 -16.31 -7.49
CA GLU A 30 27.63 -15.52 -8.02
C GLU A 30 26.40 -16.31 -7.62
N VAL A 31 25.67 -15.81 -6.66
CA VAL A 31 24.37 -16.37 -6.28
C VAL A 31 23.48 -16.09 -7.49
N GLU A 32 23.54 -16.99 -8.48
CA GLU A 32 22.60 -16.98 -9.58
C GLU A 32 21.24 -17.24 -8.96
N ILE A 33 20.52 -16.14 -8.69
CA ILE A 33 19.14 -16.22 -8.22
C ILE A 33 18.33 -16.79 -9.38
N ASN A 34 18.14 -18.10 -9.34
CA ASN A 34 17.34 -18.77 -10.33
C ASN A 34 15.88 -18.42 -10.04
N LEU A 35 15.26 -17.65 -10.94
CA LEU A 35 13.85 -17.23 -10.81
C LEU A 35 12.91 -18.43 -10.64
N THR A 36 13.31 -19.60 -11.17
CA THR A 36 12.57 -20.85 -11.02
C THR A 36 12.53 -21.33 -9.57
N ASP A 37 13.65 -21.20 -8.85
CA ASP A 37 13.76 -21.64 -7.45
C ASP A 37 12.92 -20.71 -6.54
N VAL A 38 12.96 -19.41 -6.80
CA VAL A 38 12.09 -18.42 -6.12
C VAL A 38 10.62 -18.76 -6.32
N PHE A 39 10.21 -19.07 -7.54
CA PHE A 39 8.83 -19.43 -7.84
C PHE A 39 8.42 -20.74 -7.16
N GLN A 40 9.29 -21.76 -7.17
CA GLN A 40 9.03 -23.05 -6.54
C GLN A 40 8.88 -22.91 -5.01
N ILE A 41 9.70 -22.07 -4.36
CA ILE A 41 9.58 -21.77 -2.93
C ILE A 41 8.22 -21.11 -2.64
N LEU A 42 7.83 -20.10 -3.42
CA LEU A 42 6.54 -19.42 -3.25
C LEU A 42 5.36 -20.39 -3.40
N VAL A 43 5.39 -21.22 -4.45
CA VAL A 43 4.32 -22.22 -4.71
C VAL A 43 4.31 -23.28 -3.62
N SER A 44 5.46 -23.74 -3.12
CA SER A 44 5.52 -24.74 -2.04
C SER A 44 4.95 -24.21 -0.70
N LYS A 45 5.03 -22.90 -0.45
CA LYS A 45 4.60 -22.27 0.82
C LYS A 45 3.39 -21.35 0.66
N TRP A 46 2.66 -21.44 -0.46
CA TRP A 46 1.55 -20.54 -0.78
C TRP A 46 0.45 -20.48 0.29
N ILE A 47 0.12 -21.61 0.93
CA ILE A 47 -0.87 -21.68 2.00
C ILE A 47 -0.44 -20.82 3.21
N TYR A 48 0.83 -20.91 3.60
CA TYR A 48 1.36 -20.12 4.72
C TYR A 48 1.38 -18.62 4.40
N ILE A 49 1.68 -18.26 3.14
CA ILE A 49 1.65 -16.87 2.66
C ILE A 49 0.24 -16.31 2.73
N ILE A 50 -0.77 -17.08 2.30
CA ILE A 50 -2.18 -16.66 2.36
C ILE A 50 -2.65 -16.53 3.81
N ILE A 51 -2.32 -17.48 4.69
CA ILE A 51 -2.69 -17.43 6.11
C ILE A 51 -2.06 -16.22 6.78
N ALA A 52 -0.77 -15.95 6.53
CA ALA A 52 -0.08 -14.78 7.06
C ALA A 52 -0.72 -13.48 6.54
N GLY A 53 -1.04 -13.41 5.24
CA GLY A 53 -1.77 -12.29 4.64
C GLY A 53 -3.13 -12.06 5.30
N LEU A 54 -3.87 -13.13 5.60
CA LEU A 54 -5.17 -13.06 6.27
C LEU A 54 -5.04 -12.52 7.70
N ILE A 55 -4.03 -12.96 8.45
CA ILE A 55 -3.76 -12.47 9.81
C ILE A 55 -3.47 -10.97 9.80
N VAL A 56 -2.63 -10.50 8.84
CA VAL A 56 -2.34 -9.06 8.68
C VAL A 56 -3.60 -8.29 8.30
N ALA A 57 -4.40 -8.80 7.38
CA ALA A 57 -5.67 -8.18 6.98
C ALA A 57 -6.64 -8.03 8.15
N LEU A 58 -6.81 -9.07 8.97
CA LEU A 58 -7.64 -9.04 10.17
C LEU A 58 -7.10 -8.04 11.21
N SER A 59 -5.79 -7.99 11.40
CA SER A 59 -5.15 -7.03 12.31
C SER A 59 -5.38 -5.59 11.85
N VAL A 60 -5.19 -5.30 10.55
CA VAL A 60 -5.47 -3.97 9.96
C VAL A 60 -6.97 -3.64 10.07
N GLY A 61 -7.86 -4.61 9.84
CA GLY A 61 -9.30 -4.44 10.00
C GLY A 61 -9.67 -4.09 11.45
N ALA A 62 -9.13 -4.80 12.42
CA ALA A 62 -9.35 -4.53 13.84
C ALA A 62 -8.84 -3.14 14.24
N VAL A 63 -7.61 -2.79 13.87
CA VAL A 63 -7.05 -1.45 14.14
C VAL A 63 -7.91 -0.37 13.49
N THR A 64 -8.31 -0.55 12.23
CA THR A 64 -9.16 0.42 11.52
C THR A 64 -10.51 0.60 12.21
N HIS A 65 -11.11 -0.48 12.70
CA HIS A 65 -12.43 -0.43 13.37
C HIS A 65 -12.37 0.20 14.76
N PHE A 66 -11.34 -0.15 15.57
CA PHE A 66 -11.28 0.28 16.98
C PHE A 66 -10.57 1.62 17.18
N PHE A 67 -9.53 1.91 16.39
CA PHE A 67 -8.69 3.11 16.61
C PHE A 67 -9.07 4.31 15.74
N ILE A 68 -9.69 4.09 14.57
CA ILE A 68 -10.00 5.19 13.66
C ILE A 68 -11.42 5.69 13.92
N LYS A 69 -11.55 6.95 14.32
CA LYS A 69 -12.85 7.62 14.53
C LYS A 69 -13.63 7.71 13.22
N LYS A 70 -14.92 7.39 13.29
CA LYS A 70 -15.83 7.53 12.15
C LYS A 70 -15.95 9.00 11.75
N LYS A 71 -15.93 9.27 10.45
CA LYS A 71 -16.19 10.59 9.88
C LYS A 71 -17.36 10.51 8.91
N TYR A 72 -18.14 11.56 8.89
CA TYR A 72 -19.33 11.70 8.05
C TYR A 72 -19.09 12.83 7.07
N THR A 73 -19.51 12.65 5.82
CA THR A 73 -19.39 13.66 4.77
C THR A 73 -20.78 14.05 4.31
N ALA A 74 -21.11 15.31 4.46
CA ALA A 74 -22.25 15.95 3.82
C ALA A 74 -21.75 16.82 2.69
N TYR A 75 -22.55 17.01 1.66
CA TYR A 75 -22.17 17.85 0.53
C TYR A 75 -23.31 18.75 0.08
N THR A 76 -22.94 19.89 -0.46
CA THR A 76 -23.83 20.78 -1.20
C THR A 76 -23.27 21.01 -2.58
N SER A 77 -24.15 21.23 -3.56
CA SER A 77 -23.78 21.53 -4.94
C SER A 77 -24.35 22.87 -5.39
N MET A 78 -23.51 23.65 -6.07
CA MET A 78 -23.82 24.97 -6.56
C MET A 78 -23.51 25.07 -8.05
N TYR A 79 -24.39 25.64 -8.82
CA TYR A 79 -24.23 25.89 -10.26
C TYR A 79 -23.69 27.30 -10.47
N ILE A 80 -22.67 27.43 -11.32
CA ILE A 80 -22.11 28.72 -11.71
C ILE A 80 -22.56 29.06 -13.10
N TYR A 81 -23.09 30.26 -13.26
CA TYR A 81 -23.40 30.83 -14.58
C TYR A 81 -22.72 32.18 -14.73
N THR A 82 -22.32 32.48 -15.99
CA THR A 82 -21.76 33.79 -16.35
C THR A 82 -22.83 34.63 -17.03
N ASN A 83 -22.77 35.95 -16.91
CA ASN A 83 -23.71 36.85 -17.56
C ASN A 83 -23.65 36.76 -19.12
N ALA A 84 -22.53 36.27 -19.65
CA ALA A 84 -22.39 36.01 -21.09
C ALA A 84 -23.35 34.92 -21.60
N THR A 85 -23.84 34.04 -20.73
CA THR A 85 -24.81 32.99 -21.09
C THR A 85 -26.26 33.54 -21.23
N LYS A 86 -26.50 34.79 -20.81
CA LYS A 86 -27.82 35.45 -20.91
C LYS A 86 -28.06 36.25 -22.21
N ASP A 87 -27.00 36.55 -22.95
CA ASP A 87 -27.13 37.27 -24.20
C ASP A 87 -27.28 36.29 -25.38
N GLN A 88 -28.46 36.11 -25.73
CA GLN A 88 -29.26 35.68 -26.87
C GLN A 88 -28.57 35.61 -28.24
N THR A 89 -27.52 34.92 -28.48
CA THR A 89 -27.21 34.48 -29.84
C THR A 89 -26.52 33.10 -29.79
N GLY A 90 -27.29 32.11 -30.20
CA GLY A 90 -27.04 30.66 -30.06
C GLY A 90 -25.80 30.07 -30.73
N THR A 91 -24.66 30.72 -30.66
CA THR A 91 -23.37 30.18 -31.11
C THR A 91 -22.37 30.31 -29.98
N ILE A 92 -22.23 29.23 -29.20
CA ILE A 92 -21.20 29.11 -28.18
C ILE A 92 -19.84 29.00 -28.87
N SER A 93 -19.02 30.03 -28.77
CA SER A 93 -17.65 30.01 -29.27
C SER A 93 -16.77 29.11 -28.37
N ASN A 94 -15.83 28.35 -28.95
CA ASN A 94 -14.88 27.54 -28.20
C ASN A 94 -14.05 28.38 -27.20
N SER A 95 -13.83 29.67 -27.48
CA SER A 95 -13.16 30.60 -26.57
C SER A 95 -13.99 30.91 -25.32
N GLU A 96 -15.33 30.93 -25.43
CA GLU A 96 -16.23 31.11 -24.27
C GLU A 96 -16.29 29.86 -23.38
N LEU A 97 -16.17 28.68 -24.00
CA LEU A 97 -16.10 27.42 -23.24
C LEU A 97 -14.82 27.34 -22.38
N VAL A 98 -13.65 27.68 -22.94
CA VAL A 98 -12.36 27.71 -22.23
C VAL A 98 -12.37 28.83 -21.16
N ALA A 99 -12.98 29.97 -21.44
CA ALA A 99 -13.11 31.03 -20.43
C ALA A 99 -14.01 30.59 -19.27
N ALA A 100 -15.09 29.86 -19.54
CA ALA A 100 -15.95 29.30 -18.49
C ALA A 100 -15.24 28.27 -17.60
N ASP A 101 -14.41 27.40 -18.17
CA ASP A 101 -13.62 26.41 -17.41
C ASP A 101 -12.59 27.10 -16.49
N ASN A 102 -11.93 28.13 -16.97
CA ASN A 102 -10.99 28.93 -16.16
C ASN A 102 -11.70 29.67 -15.00
N LEU A 103 -12.91 30.13 -15.22
CA LEU A 103 -13.73 30.76 -14.19
C LEU A 103 -14.10 29.76 -13.09
N ILE A 104 -14.42 28.52 -13.41
CA ILE A 104 -14.79 27.48 -12.45
C ILE A 104 -13.64 27.21 -11.46
N MET A 105 -12.40 27.14 -11.96
CA MET A 105 -11.21 26.98 -11.09
C MET A 105 -11.00 28.19 -10.17
N THR A 106 -11.27 29.39 -10.68
CA THR A 106 -11.22 30.62 -9.90
C THR A 106 -12.27 30.60 -8.79
N TYR A 107 -13.51 30.23 -9.09
CA TYR A 107 -14.58 30.11 -8.10
C TYR A 107 -14.27 29.05 -7.04
N GLN A 108 -13.71 27.90 -7.44
CA GLN A 108 -13.25 26.88 -6.51
C GLN A 108 -12.23 27.42 -5.49
N SER A 109 -11.32 28.25 -5.96
CA SER A 109 -10.30 28.90 -5.09
C SER A 109 -10.94 29.95 -4.18
N ILE A 110 -11.93 30.70 -4.68
CA ILE A 110 -12.65 31.72 -3.90
C ILE A 110 -13.45 31.09 -2.77
N VAL A 111 -14.14 29.97 -3.00
CA VAL A 111 -14.89 29.23 -1.98
C VAL A 111 -13.99 28.83 -0.79
N LYS A 112 -12.71 28.53 -1.06
CA LYS A 112 -11.70 28.21 -0.03
C LYS A 112 -10.96 29.44 0.51
N SER A 113 -11.27 30.62 0.05
CA SER A 113 -10.59 31.83 0.53
C SER A 113 -10.91 32.12 2.00
N ASN A 114 -9.97 32.72 2.68
CA ASN A 114 -10.16 33.13 4.09
C ASN A 114 -11.35 34.05 4.27
N ARG A 115 -11.65 34.89 3.27
CA ARG A 115 -12.77 35.80 3.30
C ARG A 115 -14.10 35.04 3.35
N VAL A 116 -14.33 34.11 2.44
CA VAL A 116 -15.54 33.27 2.45
C VAL A 116 -15.62 32.44 3.72
N LEU A 117 -14.51 31.82 4.13
CA LEU A 117 -14.47 31.00 5.35
C LEU A 117 -14.78 31.80 6.60
N SER A 118 -14.34 33.07 6.71
CA SER A 118 -14.68 33.94 7.85
C SER A 118 -16.15 34.34 7.86
N VAL A 119 -16.75 34.55 6.70
CA VAL A 119 -18.19 34.80 6.60
C VAL A 119 -18.97 33.54 7.02
N ILE A 120 -18.57 32.38 6.56
CA ILE A 120 -19.19 31.12 6.96
C ILE A 120 -19.05 30.87 8.46
N GLU A 121 -17.85 31.08 9.04
CA GLU A 121 -17.62 30.98 10.49
C GLU A 121 -18.58 31.86 11.29
N LYS A 122 -18.68 33.12 10.90
CA LYS A 122 -19.55 34.09 11.57
C LYS A 122 -21.01 33.64 11.55
N HIS A 123 -21.56 33.38 10.35
CA HIS A 123 -22.95 32.99 10.23
C HIS A 123 -23.23 31.60 10.81
N PHE A 124 -22.28 30.67 10.74
CA PHE A 124 -22.43 29.38 11.38
C PHE A 124 -22.58 29.48 12.90
N ASN A 125 -21.75 30.31 13.55
CA ASN A 125 -21.83 30.52 15.00
C ASN A 125 -23.09 31.32 15.41
N GLU A 126 -23.61 32.18 14.53
CA GLU A 126 -24.86 32.91 14.74
C GLU A 126 -26.10 31.99 14.58
N ASP A 127 -26.14 31.19 13.52
CA ASP A 127 -27.27 30.32 13.20
C ASP A 127 -27.32 29.05 14.07
N HIS A 128 -26.17 28.60 14.61
CA HIS A 128 -26.00 27.34 15.36
C HIS A 128 -25.31 27.50 16.71
N PRO A 129 -25.95 28.19 17.69
CA PRO A 129 -25.37 28.43 19.01
C PRO A 129 -25.12 27.13 19.82
N GLU A 130 -25.74 26.02 19.43
CA GLU A 130 -25.54 24.69 20.04
C GLU A 130 -24.13 24.14 19.86
N TYR A 131 -23.34 24.67 18.92
CA TYR A 131 -21.95 24.28 18.71
C TYR A 131 -20.93 25.28 19.30
N ALA A 132 -21.38 26.27 20.08
CA ALA A 132 -20.50 27.31 20.65
C ALA A 132 -19.34 26.72 21.48
N ASP A 133 -19.60 25.62 22.21
CA ASP A 133 -18.58 24.92 23.00
C ASP A 133 -17.47 24.24 22.16
N ARG A 134 -17.72 24.01 20.88
CA ARG A 134 -16.78 23.30 20.00
C ARG A 134 -15.77 24.22 19.31
N ASN A 135 -15.82 25.54 19.51
CA ASN A 135 -14.92 26.53 18.91
C ASN A 135 -14.72 26.30 17.40
N ILE A 136 -15.81 26.33 16.64
CA ILE A 136 -15.78 26.14 15.19
C ILE A 136 -15.21 27.40 14.54
N THR A 137 -13.94 27.35 14.16
CA THR A 137 -13.21 28.45 13.53
C THR A 137 -13.08 28.25 12.02
N ALA A 138 -12.79 29.32 11.26
CA ALA A 138 -12.54 29.27 9.81
C ALA A 138 -11.47 28.23 9.46
N THR A 139 -10.44 28.07 10.29
CA THR A 139 -9.40 27.05 10.09
C THR A 139 -9.93 25.64 10.27
N THR A 140 -10.83 25.41 11.22
CA THR A 140 -11.48 24.09 11.43
C THR A 140 -12.41 23.77 10.26
N ILE A 141 -13.20 24.75 9.81
CA ILE A 141 -14.08 24.64 8.64
C ILE A 141 -13.24 24.36 7.39
N SER A 142 -12.16 25.09 7.16
CA SER A 142 -11.26 24.90 6.02
C SER A 142 -10.67 23.48 5.95
N LYS A 143 -10.23 22.92 7.08
CA LYS A 143 -9.70 21.55 7.17
C LYS A 143 -10.76 20.48 6.97
N ALA A 144 -11.99 20.78 7.36
CA ALA A 144 -13.12 19.87 7.20
C ALA A 144 -13.70 19.92 5.78
N THR A 145 -13.47 21.01 5.04
CA THR A 145 -14.10 21.28 3.74
C THR A 145 -13.19 20.91 2.57
N SER A 146 -13.73 20.18 1.62
CA SER A 146 -13.11 19.91 0.33
C SER A 146 -14.03 20.43 -0.80
N VAL A 147 -13.47 21.21 -1.71
CA VAL A 147 -14.20 21.75 -2.84
C VAL A 147 -13.72 21.06 -4.11
N SER A 148 -14.65 20.51 -4.85
CA SER A 148 -14.37 19.79 -6.10
C SER A 148 -15.34 20.25 -7.20
N VAL A 149 -14.86 20.11 -8.43
CA VAL A 149 -15.66 20.38 -9.63
C VAL A 149 -15.73 19.08 -10.43
N PRO A 150 -16.91 18.46 -10.55
CA PRO A 150 -17.06 17.25 -11.36
C PRO A 150 -16.74 17.55 -12.83
N THR A 151 -15.92 16.70 -13.43
CA THR A 151 -15.45 16.90 -14.82
C THR A 151 -16.61 17.03 -15.80
N GLY A 152 -16.54 18.04 -16.68
CA GLY A 152 -17.57 18.30 -17.70
C GLY A 152 -18.84 18.96 -17.18
N THR A 153 -18.84 19.46 -15.94
CA THR A 153 -19.97 20.18 -15.35
C THR A 153 -19.58 21.59 -14.92
N LYS A 154 -20.58 22.46 -14.80
CA LYS A 154 -20.43 23.81 -14.22
C LYS A 154 -20.87 23.84 -12.75
N LEU A 155 -20.75 22.68 -12.07
CA LEU A 155 -21.13 22.52 -10.67
C LEU A 155 -19.89 22.61 -9.80
N ILE A 156 -19.99 23.37 -8.72
CA ILE A 156 -19.06 23.29 -7.60
C ILE A 156 -19.71 22.45 -6.52
N ARG A 157 -19.03 21.40 -6.11
CA ARG A 157 -19.41 20.57 -5.00
C ARG A 157 -18.53 20.89 -3.78
N VAL A 158 -19.18 21.20 -2.68
CA VAL A 158 -18.55 21.46 -1.39
C VAL A 158 -18.84 20.28 -0.48
N ASP A 159 -17.82 19.44 -0.22
CA ASP A 159 -17.89 18.30 0.67
C ASP A 159 -17.36 18.72 2.04
N VAL A 160 -18.15 18.53 3.09
CA VAL A 160 -17.76 18.81 4.49
C VAL A 160 -17.67 17.51 5.26
N LYS A 161 -16.49 17.23 5.82
CA LYS A 161 -16.17 16.00 6.51
C LYS A 161 -15.85 16.23 7.98
N THR A 162 -16.76 15.83 8.87
CA THR A 162 -16.61 15.97 10.32
C THR A 162 -16.80 14.65 11.07
N GLY A 163 -16.60 14.65 12.39
CA GLY A 163 -16.90 13.49 13.25
C GLY A 163 -18.37 13.35 13.63
N ASP A 164 -19.19 14.34 13.33
CA ASP A 164 -20.60 14.41 13.66
C ASP A 164 -21.42 14.57 12.38
N ARG A 165 -22.52 13.81 12.28
CA ARG A 165 -23.41 13.80 11.11
C ARG A 165 -24.14 15.12 10.93
N LEU A 166 -24.68 15.67 12.02
CA LEU A 166 -25.41 16.91 12.00
C LEU A 166 -24.46 18.06 11.67
N LEU A 167 -23.34 18.17 12.38
CA LEU A 167 -22.36 19.21 12.16
C LEU A 167 -21.86 19.26 10.70
N SER A 168 -21.68 18.10 10.04
CA SER A 168 -21.26 18.11 8.64
C SER A 168 -22.32 18.67 7.69
N ALA A 169 -23.61 18.36 7.95
CA ALA A 169 -24.71 18.88 7.17
C ALA A 169 -24.95 20.37 7.41
N ASP A 170 -24.87 20.81 8.67
CA ASP A 170 -25.10 22.20 9.06
C ASP A 170 -24.03 23.13 8.48
N ILE A 171 -22.74 22.75 8.57
CA ILE A 171 -21.67 23.51 7.91
C ILE A 171 -21.88 23.55 6.39
N ALA A 172 -22.20 22.43 5.74
CA ALA A 172 -22.42 22.39 4.31
C ALA A 172 -23.63 23.24 3.87
N ASN A 173 -24.71 23.26 4.67
CA ASN A 173 -25.87 24.12 4.42
C ASN A 173 -25.57 25.60 4.66
N THR A 174 -24.70 25.93 5.63
CA THR A 174 -24.22 27.30 5.81
C THR A 174 -23.41 27.76 4.59
N PHE A 175 -22.58 26.88 4.00
CA PHE A 175 -21.94 27.17 2.71
C PHE A 175 -22.97 27.42 1.60
N ALA A 176 -23.99 26.56 1.50
CA ALA A 176 -25.03 26.74 0.48
C ALA A 176 -25.73 28.11 0.62
N LYS A 177 -26.04 28.52 1.84
CA LYS A 177 -26.80 29.72 2.12
C LYS A 177 -26.00 31.01 1.89
N TYR A 178 -24.75 31.05 2.34
CA TYR A 178 -23.99 32.32 2.39
C TYR A 178 -22.85 32.42 1.37
N ALA A 179 -22.29 31.30 0.90
CA ALA A 179 -21.18 31.33 -0.06
C ALA A 179 -21.57 31.93 -1.43
N PRO A 180 -22.77 31.68 -2.01
CA PRO A 180 -23.15 32.23 -3.29
C PRO A 180 -23.09 33.75 -3.32
N GLU A 181 -23.65 34.42 -2.31
CA GLU A 181 -23.66 35.88 -2.22
C GLU A 181 -22.24 36.44 -2.12
N GLU A 182 -21.40 35.87 -1.25
CA GLU A 182 -20.03 36.35 -1.07
C GLU A 182 -19.15 36.11 -2.31
N ILE A 183 -19.35 34.99 -3.01
CA ILE A 183 -18.65 34.70 -4.26
C ILE A 183 -19.00 35.75 -5.32
N VAL A 184 -20.29 36.07 -5.49
CA VAL A 184 -20.74 37.08 -6.42
C VAL A 184 -20.21 38.47 -6.05
N ASN A 185 -20.19 38.80 -4.77
CA ASN A 185 -19.62 40.06 -4.23
C ASN A 185 -18.13 40.21 -4.56
N ILE A 186 -17.38 39.11 -4.53
CA ILE A 186 -15.94 39.09 -4.83
C ILE A 186 -15.70 39.19 -6.35
N THR A 187 -16.41 38.40 -7.12
CA THR A 187 -16.17 38.27 -8.57
C THR A 187 -16.81 39.38 -9.38
N LYS A 188 -17.92 39.93 -8.90
CA LYS A 188 -18.77 40.92 -9.61
C LYS A 188 -19.15 40.48 -11.02
N ALA A 189 -19.08 39.19 -11.29
CA ALA A 189 -19.34 38.61 -12.59
C ALA A 189 -20.10 37.29 -12.44
N GLY A 190 -21.19 37.14 -13.21
CA GLY A 190 -22.00 35.91 -13.19
C GLY A 190 -22.88 35.79 -11.95
N GLY A 191 -23.29 34.56 -11.69
CA GLY A 191 -24.08 34.19 -10.53
C GLY A 191 -23.77 32.74 -10.06
N VAL A 192 -24.14 32.49 -8.83
CA VAL A 192 -24.04 31.15 -8.21
C VAL A 192 -25.42 30.79 -7.71
N GLU A 193 -25.93 29.65 -8.11
CA GLU A 193 -27.23 29.15 -7.73
C GLU A 193 -27.11 27.82 -7.02
N ILE A 194 -27.89 27.63 -5.96
CA ILE A 194 -27.86 26.38 -5.18
C ILE A 194 -28.62 25.32 -5.96
N VAL A 195 -28.00 24.17 -6.18
CA VAL A 195 -28.65 23.00 -6.81
C VAL A 195 -29.15 22.06 -5.73
N ASP A 196 -28.29 21.68 -4.80
CA ASP A 196 -28.64 20.76 -3.72
C ASP A 196 -28.19 21.29 -2.37
N TYR A 197 -29.08 21.18 -1.38
CA TYR A 197 -28.74 21.34 0.01
C TYR A 197 -28.18 20.05 0.59
N ALA A 198 -27.32 20.16 1.57
CA ALA A 198 -26.74 19.01 2.23
C ALA A 198 -27.77 18.24 3.06
N VAL A 199 -27.77 16.94 2.87
CA VAL A 199 -28.57 15.99 3.65
C VAL A 199 -27.71 15.36 4.72
N VAL A 200 -28.28 15.13 5.90
CA VAL A 200 -27.57 14.45 7.00
C VAL A 200 -27.19 13.05 6.56
N PRO A 201 -25.88 12.70 6.56
CA PRO A 201 -25.43 11.38 6.08
C PRO A 201 -25.85 10.25 7.02
N ASN A 202 -26.42 9.19 6.48
CA ASN A 202 -26.86 8.03 7.25
C ASN A 202 -25.72 7.07 7.60
N SER A 203 -24.61 7.09 6.85
CA SER A 203 -23.45 6.21 7.02
C SER A 203 -22.14 6.97 7.11
N ALA A 204 -21.17 6.40 7.82
CA ALA A 204 -19.83 6.97 7.88
C ALA A 204 -19.13 6.83 6.53
N SER A 205 -18.53 7.92 6.04
CA SER A 205 -17.77 7.95 4.79
C SER A 205 -16.31 7.50 4.97
N SER A 206 -15.81 7.45 6.21
CA SER A 206 -14.46 7.01 6.55
C SER A 206 -14.44 6.44 7.99
N PRO A 207 -13.61 5.42 8.26
CA PRO A 207 -12.72 4.71 7.33
C PRO A 207 -13.48 3.71 6.43
N ASN A 208 -12.96 3.49 5.24
CA ASN A 208 -13.44 2.42 4.35
C ASN A 208 -12.79 1.10 4.77
N LEU A 209 -13.49 0.33 5.64
CA LEU A 209 -13.02 -0.95 6.16
C LEU A 209 -12.59 -1.90 5.04
N THR A 210 -13.43 -2.09 4.03
CA THR A 210 -13.13 -2.99 2.91
C THR A 210 -11.84 -2.62 2.19
N ARG A 211 -11.64 -1.35 1.88
CA ARG A 211 -10.43 -0.87 1.21
C ARG A 211 -9.18 -1.10 2.06
N ASN A 212 -9.25 -0.81 3.36
CA ASN A 212 -8.12 -0.96 4.27
C ASN A 212 -7.77 -2.44 4.49
N VAL A 213 -8.77 -3.34 4.61
CA VAL A 213 -8.57 -4.78 4.73
C VAL A 213 -7.93 -5.36 3.47
N ILE A 214 -8.41 -4.98 2.27
CA ILE A 214 -7.82 -5.43 1.00
C ILE A 214 -6.37 -4.94 0.89
N LEU A 215 -6.10 -3.69 1.23
CA LEU A 215 -4.75 -3.14 1.22
C LEU A 215 -3.84 -3.86 2.23
N GLY A 216 -4.35 -4.10 3.44
CA GLY A 216 -3.65 -4.87 4.46
C GLY A 216 -3.34 -6.31 4.02
N PHE A 217 -4.28 -6.96 3.33
CA PHE A 217 -4.06 -8.28 2.75
C PHE A 217 -2.95 -8.29 1.70
N ALA A 218 -2.98 -7.34 0.76
CA ALA A 218 -1.95 -7.22 -0.26
C ALA A 218 -0.55 -6.99 0.33
N VAL A 219 -0.43 -6.08 1.31
CA VAL A 219 0.82 -5.81 2.03
C VAL A 219 1.26 -7.06 2.81
N GLY A 220 0.32 -7.76 3.45
CA GLY A 220 0.59 -9.00 4.19
C GLY A 220 1.17 -10.10 3.30
N ILE A 221 0.63 -10.27 2.09
CA ILE A 221 1.18 -11.23 1.11
C ILE A 221 2.61 -10.87 0.73
N VAL A 222 2.87 -9.60 0.40
CA VAL A 222 4.22 -9.15 0.00
C VAL A 222 5.23 -9.36 1.12
N LEU A 223 4.88 -8.97 2.36
CA LEU A 223 5.77 -9.13 3.50
C LEU A 223 6.02 -10.60 3.84
N SER A 224 4.99 -11.45 3.79
CA SER A 224 5.16 -12.89 4.06
C SER A 224 5.98 -13.58 2.97
N ALA A 225 5.77 -13.24 1.70
CA ALA A 225 6.58 -13.76 0.60
C ALA A 225 8.06 -13.36 0.77
N ALA A 226 8.32 -12.08 1.07
CA ALA A 226 9.68 -11.60 1.33
C ALA A 226 10.33 -12.32 2.54
N PHE A 227 9.56 -12.57 3.60
CA PHE A 227 10.05 -13.30 4.76
C PHE A 227 10.42 -14.74 4.42
N PHE A 228 9.58 -15.47 3.67
CA PHE A 228 9.89 -16.85 3.27
C PHE A 228 11.06 -16.92 2.29
N LEU A 229 11.20 -15.95 1.38
CA LEU A 229 12.36 -15.85 0.51
C LEU A 229 13.64 -15.60 1.31
N LEU A 230 13.61 -14.64 2.23
CA LEU A 230 14.77 -14.36 3.09
C LEU A 230 15.18 -15.59 3.90
N ARG A 231 14.20 -16.30 4.47
CA ARG A 231 14.46 -17.54 5.19
C ARG A 231 15.08 -18.62 4.28
N ALA A 232 14.60 -18.76 3.06
CA ALA A 232 15.12 -19.72 2.09
C ALA A 232 16.56 -19.38 1.66
N PHE A 233 16.91 -18.11 1.53
CA PHE A 233 18.28 -17.67 1.26
C PHE A 233 19.23 -17.91 2.45
N LEU A 234 18.72 -17.87 3.68
CA LEU A 234 19.49 -18.14 4.90
C LEU A 234 19.58 -19.64 5.23
N ASP A 235 18.75 -20.47 4.57
CA ASP A 235 18.76 -21.93 4.76
C ASP A 235 19.89 -22.52 3.89
N THR A 236 20.99 -22.89 4.55
CA THR A 236 22.16 -23.51 3.92
C THR A 236 22.09 -25.04 3.96
N THR A 237 20.93 -25.62 4.23
CA THR A 237 20.75 -27.06 4.33
C THR A 237 20.81 -27.71 2.94
N ILE A 238 21.73 -28.66 2.77
CA ILE A 238 21.92 -29.41 1.54
C ILE A 238 20.94 -30.58 1.53
N TYR A 239 20.03 -30.61 0.57
CA TYR A 239 19.00 -31.64 0.45
C TYR A 239 19.27 -32.66 -0.67
N THR A 240 20.10 -32.30 -1.65
CA THR A 240 20.27 -33.10 -2.86
C THR A 240 21.72 -33.55 -3.05
N SER A 241 21.95 -34.79 -3.51
CA SER A 241 23.28 -35.32 -3.83
C SER A 241 24.04 -34.46 -4.87
N GLU A 242 23.31 -33.78 -5.76
CA GLU A 242 23.88 -32.86 -6.74
C GLU A 242 24.45 -31.59 -6.09
N GLU A 243 23.81 -31.08 -5.03
CA GLU A 243 24.30 -29.95 -4.26
C GLU A 243 25.59 -30.30 -3.50
N VAL A 244 25.62 -31.53 -2.92
CA VAL A 244 26.84 -32.04 -2.28
C VAL A 244 27.99 -32.07 -3.28
N SER A 245 27.75 -32.59 -4.49
CA SER A 245 28.76 -32.67 -5.54
C SER A 245 29.26 -31.28 -5.98
N LYS A 246 28.39 -30.28 -6.05
CA LYS A 246 28.76 -28.89 -6.39
C LYS A 246 29.61 -28.24 -5.28
N VAL A 247 29.23 -28.43 -4.03
CA VAL A 247 29.94 -27.82 -2.89
C VAL A 247 31.28 -28.50 -2.60
N THR A 248 31.34 -29.83 -2.67
CA THR A 248 32.57 -30.61 -2.36
C THR A 248 33.46 -30.78 -3.56
N GLN A 249 32.99 -30.52 -4.78
CA GLN A 249 33.68 -30.80 -6.05
C GLN A 249 34.12 -32.27 -6.21
N CYS A 250 33.51 -33.16 -5.42
CA CYS A 250 33.73 -34.58 -5.47
C CYS A 250 32.51 -35.32 -6.05
N PRO A 251 32.71 -36.33 -6.93
CA PRO A 251 31.57 -37.09 -7.42
C PRO A 251 30.94 -37.90 -6.27
N VAL A 252 29.63 -37.89 -6.17
CA VAL A 252 28.87 -38.72 -5.23
C VAL A 252 28.88 -40.15 -5.73
N ILE A 253 29.53 -41.05 -5.02
CA ILE A 253 29.70 -42.46 -5.41
C ILE A 253 28.42 -43.26 -5.13
N GLY A 254 27.62 -42.81 -4.15
CA GLY A 254 26.36 -43.50 -3.81
C GLY A 254 25.62 -42.79 -2.68
N THR A 255 24.33 -43.07 -2.57
CA THR A 255 23.49 -42.58 -1.47
C THR A 255 22.93 -43.79 -0.70
N ILE A 256 22.99 -43.75 0.61
CA ILE A 256 22.39 -44.75 1.48
C ILE A 256 20.98 -44.32 1.85
N PRO A 257 19.92 -45.02 1.38
CA PRO A 257 18.56 -44.67 1.74
C PRO A 257 18.30 -44.90 3.22
N MET A 258 17.63 -43.98 3.88
CA MET A 258 17.17 -44.13 5.25
C MET A 258 15.99 -45.11 5.27
N ILE A 259 16.10 -46.21 6.01
CA ILE A 259 15.02 -47.19 6.13
C ILE A 259 14.27 -46.91 7.42
N VAL A 260 12.97 -46.65 7.31
CA VAL A 260 12.09 -46.48 8.46
C VAL A 260 11.46 -47.82 8.81
N ILE A 261 11.80 -48.41 9.93
CA ILE A 261 11.22 -49.67 10.43
C ILE A 261 10.40 -49.33 11.69
N GLY A 262 9.11 -49.63 11.65
CA GLY A 262 8.24 -49.48 12.84
C GLY A 262 8.01 -48.06 13.34
N GLY A 263 8.23 -47.05 12.49
CA GLY A 263 8.01 -45.62 12.87
C GLY A 263 9.21 -44.91 13.52
N GLU A 264 10.32 -45.61 13.74
CA GLU A 264 11.58 -45.01 14.18
C GLU A 264 12.60 -44.97 13.03
N GLU A 265 13.32 -43.86 12.90
CA GLU A 265 14.40 -43.70 11.94
C GLU A 265 15.64 -44.42 12.45
N ILE A 266 15.93 -45.63 11.91
CA ILE A 266 17.14 -46.40 12.24
C ILE A 266 18.19 -46.17 11.16
N LYS A 267 19.35 -45.61 11.53
CA LYS A 267 20.49 -45.51 10.60
C LYS A 267 21.03 -46.93 10.31
N THR A 268 21.17 -47.28 9.03
CA THR A 268 21.58 -48.61 8.58
C THR A 268 22.89 -49.15 9.19
N TRP A 269 23.80 -48.26 9.61
CA TRP A 269 25.03 -48.62 10.27
C TRP A 269 24.83 -49.13 11.73
N GLU A 270 23.75 -48.69 12.38
CA GLU A 270 23.41 -49.18 13.74
C GLU A 270 22.91 -50.62 13.73
N VAL A 271 22.25 -51.02 12.62
CA VAL A 271 21.77 -52.39 12.44
C VAL A 271 22.93 -53.35 12.23
N SER A 272 23.96 -52.98 11.43
CA SER A 272 25.14 -53.83 11.19
C SER A 272 25.98 -54.00 12.47
N LEU A 273 26.12 -52.98 13.31
CA LEU A 273 26.82 -53.10 14.60
C LEU A 273 26.09 -54.00 15.62
N ARG A 274 24.75 -53.99 15.59
CA ARG A 274 23.97 -54.89 16.46
C ARG A 274 24.08 -56.37 16.07
N GLU A 275 24.17 -56.66 14.78
CA GLU A 275 24.38 -58.02 14.29
C GLU A 275 25.79 -58.56 14.65
N GLU A 276 26.83 -57.72 14.58
CA GLU A 276 28.19 -58.11 15.00
C GLU A 276 28.27 -58.37 16.49
N ILE A 277 27.66 -57.55 17.35
CA ILE A 277 27.67 -57.75 18.81
C ILE A 277 26.81 -58.92 19.25
N SER A 278 25.79 -59.32 18.47
CA SER A 278 24.91 -60.45 18.77
C SER A 278 25.52 -61.81 18.37
N ASN A 279 26.61 -61.83 17.59
CA ASN A 279 27.29 -63.01 17.12
C ASN A 279 28.63 -63.33 17.86
N GLU A 280 29.03 -62.48 18.84
CA GLU A 280 30.07 -62.79 19.81
C GLU A 280 29.46 -63.32 21.13
#